data_824c13e0c924b92c7d47c0c5d05c1163
#
_entry.id   824c13e0c924b92c7d47c0c5d05c1163
#
_cell.length_a   1.000
_cell.length_b   1.000
_cell.length_c   1.000
_cell.angle_alpha   90.00
_cell.angle_beta   90.00
_cell.angle_gamma   90.00
#
_symmetry.space_group_name_H-M   'P 1'
#
loop_
_entity.id
_entity.type
_entity.pdbx_description
1 polymer ?
#
loop_
_entity_poly.entity_id
_entity_poly.type
_entity_poly.pdbx_seq_one_letter_code
_entity_poly.pdbx_strand_id
1 'polypeptide(L)'
;MSGRALLLACAFAAALAAAPASAANWFEMNFYMSGPEYEGKLPPCDYPDALVRIASRFNQKENMYWATDLRILNFEKVRETAFRPWAAQTIPRRYCSGIVEISDGRRHVIHYSIAEDSGIIGASWGVEWCIVGLDRNWSYNPACKMARP
;
A
#
# COMPACT_ATOMS: atom_id res chain seq x y z
N MET A 1 46.55 27.45 -30.79
CA MET A 1 45.10 27.24 -30.50
C MET A 1 44.89 27.58 -29.03
N SER A 2 44.14 28.64 -28.75
CA SER A 2 44.07 29.18 -27.39
C SER A 2 43.18 28.29 -26.49
N GLY A 3 43.61 28.07 -25.25
CA GLY A 3 42.90 27.21 -24.28
C GLY A 3 41.42 27.56 -24.06
N ARG A 4 41.01 28.77 -24.44
CA ARG A 4 39.61 29.22 -24.42
C ARG A 4 38.72 28.48 -25.44
N ALA A 5 39.24 28.12 -26.61
CA ALA A 5 38.51 27.38 -27.63
C ALA A 5 38.27 25.91 -27.19
N LEU A 6 39.23 25.33 -26.46
CA LEU A 6 39.13 23.97 -25.96
C LEU A 6 38.08 23.86 -24.81
N LEU A 7 38.05 24.85 -23.90
CA LEU A 7 37.08 24.91 -22.81
C LEU A 7 35.64 25.11 -23.30
N LEU A 8 35.45 25.92 -24.35
CA LEU A 8 34.12 26.10 -24.97
C LEU A 8 33.64 24.83 -25.67
N ALA A 9 34.53 24.10 -26.36
CA ALA A 9 34.18 22.83 -27.00
C ALA A 9 33.81 21.74 -26.00
N CYS A 10 34.47 21.64 -24.83
CA CYS A 10 34.14 20.69 -23.79
C CYS A 10 32.79 21.03 -23.12
N ALA A 11 32.48 22.31 -22.91
CA ALA A 11 31.21 22.74 -22.33
C ALA A 11 30.01 22.44 -23.26
N PHE A 12 30.20 22.58 -24.57
CA PHE A 12 29.17 22.27 -25.57
C PHE A 12 28.94 20.76 -25.71
N ALA A 13 29.98 19.95 -25.63
CA ALA A 13 29.88 18.49 -25.65
C ALA A 13 29.17 17.93 -24.39
N ALA A 14 29.40 18.53 -23.22
CA ALA A 14 28.72 18.15 -21.99
C ALA A 14 27.23 18.50 -22.01
N ALA A 15 26.82 19.59 -22.64
CA ALA A 15 25.42 19.98 -22.79
C ALA A 15 24.63 19.06 -23.74
N LEU A 16 25.28 18.42 -24.70
CA LEU A 16 24.67 17.47 -25.64
C LEU A 16 24.52 16.06 -25.04
N ALA A 17 25.20 15.75 -23.94
CA ALA A 17 25.16 14.47 -23.27
C ALA A 17 24.05 14.41 -22.17
N ALA A 18 23.38 15.51 -21.87
CA ALA A 18 22.24 15.53 -20.97
C ALA A 18 20.99 14.99 -21.71
N ALA A 19 20.93 13.68 -21.88
CA ALA A 19 19.66 13.05 -22.25
C ALA A 19 18.62 13.35 -21.19
N PRO A 20 17.41 13.80 -21.59
CA PRO A 20 16.34 13.94 -20.59
C PRO A 20 16.12 12.60 -19.89
N ALA A 21 16.21 12.59 -18.56
CA ALA A 21 15.86 11.42 -17.78
C ALA A 21 14.37 11.16 -18.01
N SER A 22 14.05 10.17 -18.83
CA SER A 22 12.67 9.69 -18.95
C SER A 22 12.32 8.98 -17.64
N ALA A 23 11.45 9.57 -16.85
CA ALA A 23 11.04 9.02 -15.56
C ALA A 23 10.19 7.75 -15.70
N ALA A 24 9.61 7.50 -16.87
CA ALA A 24 8.84 6.31 -17.18
C ALA A 24 9.10 5.86 -18.61
N ASN A 25 9.24 4.58 -18.83
CA ASN A 25 9.34 4.02 -20.17
C ASN A 25 7.95 3.87 -20.80
N TRP A 26 7.90 3.62 -22.12
CA TRP A 26 6.65 3.49 -22.85
C TRP A 26 5.75 2.36 -22.29
N PHE A 27 6.35 1.27 -21.77
CA PHE A 27 5.66 0.18 -21.12
C PHE A 27 5.01 0.61 -19.81
N GLU A 28 5.69 1.36 -18.98
CA GLU A 28 5.17 1.91 -17.73
C GLU A 28 4.04 2.90 -17.98
N MET A 29 4.17 3.76 -19.00
CA MET A 29 3.10 4.69 -19.39
C MET A 29 1.87 3.98 -19.97
N ASN A 30 2.02 2.79 -20.55
CA ASN A 30 0.90 2.06 -21.14
C ASN A 30 0.29 1.02 -20.19
N PHE A 31 0.92 0.71 -19.07
CA PHE A 31 0.30 -0.03 -17.98
C PHE A 31 -0.63 0.86 -17.11
N TYR A 32 -0.45 2.15 -17.15
CA TYR A 32 -1.46 3.12 -16.73
C TYR A 32 -2.46 3.33 -17.87
N MET A 33 -3.13 2.26 -18.26
CA MET A 33 -3.96 2.22 -19.47
C MET A 33 -5.27 3.00 -19.37
N SER A 34 -5.50 3.67 -18.29
CA SER A 34 -6.50 4.71 -18.20
C SER A 34 -5.98 5.71 -17.20
N GLY A 35 -6.20 6.96 -17.42
CA GLY A 35 -6.19 7.90 -16.32
C GLY A 35 -7.04 7.32 -15.20
N PRO A 36 -6.98 7.84 -13.97
CA PRO A 36 -7.63 7.24 -12.80
C PRO A 36 -9.14 7.22 -12.95
N GLU A 37 -9.68 6.33 -13.75
CA GLU A 37 -11.09 5.98 -13.77
C GLU A 37 -11.37 4.99 -12.65
N TYR A 38 -11.05 5.41 -11.44
CA TYR A 38 -11.45 4.65 -10.27
C TYR A 38 -12.97 4.66 -10.16
N GLU A 39 -13.56 3.49 -10.01
CA GLU A 39 -15.00 3.34 -9.89
C GLU A 39 -15.52 3.63 -8.47
N GLY A 40 -14.65 3.62 -7.48
CA GLY A 40 -15.01 3.74 -6.07
C GLY A 40 -15.81 2.54 -5.55
N LYS A 41 -15.85 1.44 -6.31
CA LYS A 41 -16.58 0.23 -5.97
C LYS A 41 -15.70 -0.70 -5.15
N LEU A 42 -15.77 -0.58 -3.83
CA LEU A 42 -15.01 -1.40 -2.90
C LEU A 42 -15.92 -2.32 -2.08
N PRO A 43 -15.46 -3.54 -1.75
CA PRO A 43 -16.18 -4.43 -0.85
C PRO A 43 -16.45 -3.78 0.51
N PRO A 44 -17.51 -4.18 1.24
CA PRO A 44 -17.73 -3.76 2.61
C PRO A 44 -16.62 -4.27 3.54
N CYS A 45 -16.52 -3.69 4.74
CA CYS A 45 -15.48 -4.05 5.70
C CYS A 45 -15.50 -5.52 6.12
N ASP A 46 -16.68 -6.09 6.27
CA ASP A 46 -16.92 -7.48 6.68
C ASP A 46 -16.87 -8.49 5.52
N TYR A 47 -16.37 -8.06 4.35
CA TYR A 47 -16.25 -8.94 3.20
C TYR A 47 -15.33 -10.12 3.49
N PRO A 48 -15.84 -11.38 3.40
CA PRO A 48 -15.10 -12.56 3.86
C PRO A 48 -13.72 -12.71 3.24
N ASP A 49 -13.59 -12.48 1.93
CA ASP A 49 -12.30 -12.65 1.24
C ASP A 49 -11.25 -11.62 1.69
N ALA A 50 -11.68 -10.42 2.09
CA ALA A 50 -10.78 -9.42 2.65
C ALA A 50 -10.24 -9.88 4.02
N LEU A 51 -11.12 -10.39 4.89
CA LEU A 51 -10.75 -10.90 6.21
C LEU A 51 -9.86 -12.12 6.12
N VAL A 52 -10.18 -13.08 5.24
CA VAL A 52 -9.34 -14.26 4.97
C VAL A 52 -7.96 -13.86 4.45
N ARG A 53 -7.89 -12.89 3.55
CA ARG A 53 -6.62 -12.37 3.02
C ARG A 53 -5.77 -11.73 4.11
N ILE A 54 -6.37 -10.97 5.01
CA ILE A 54 -5.68 -10.38 6.17
C ILE A 54 -5.16 -11.49 7.08
N ALA A 55 -5.98 -12.47 7.45
CA ALA A 55 -5.58 -13.57 8.34
C ALA A 55 -4.43 -14.39 7.77
N SER A 56 -4.51 -14.74 6.49
CA SER A 56 -3.47 -15.49 5.79
C SER A 56 -2.13 -14.72 5.75
N ARG A 57 -2.17 -13.44 5.37
CA ARG A 57 -0.96 -12.61 5.32
C ARG A 57 -0.38 -12.32 6.69
N PHE A 58 -1.22 -12.21 7.74
CA PHE A 58 -0.75 -12.10 9.12
C PHE A 58 0.05 -13.33 9.51
N ASN A 59 -0.50 -14.53 9.35
CA ASN A 59 0.20 -15.77 9.67
C ASN A 59 1.50 -15.93 8.85
N GLN A 60 1.46 -15.64 7.56
CA GLN A 60 2.65 -15.67 6.72
C GLN A 60 3.75 -14.72 7.25
N LYS A 61 3.37 -13.49 7.62
CA LYS A 61 4.30 -12.50 8.19
C LYS A 61 4.89 -12.97 9.53
N GLU A 62 4.07 -13.52 10.41
CA GLU A 62 4.49 -14.05 11.70
C GLU A 62 5.50 -15.19 11.55
N ASN A 63 5.22 -16.13 10.66
CA ASN A 63 6.15 -17.25 10.38
C ASN A 63 7.46 -16.76 9.73
N MET A 64 7.37 -15.89 8.74
CA MET A 64 8.52 -15.50 7.92
C MET A 64 9.48 -14.56 8.66
N TYR A 65 8.97 -13.60 9.43
CA TYR A 65 9.79 -12.53 10.01
C TYR A 65 9.98 -12.64 11.52
N TRP A 66 9.07 -13.33 12.21
CA TRP A 66 9.07 -13.38 13.67
C TRP A 66 9.27 -14.78 14.23
N ALA A 67 9.34 -15.79 13.37
CA ALA A 67 9.44 -17.21 13.77
C ALA A 67 8.37 -17.59 14.81
N THR A 68 7.16 -17.04 14.69
CA THR A 68 6.01 -17.36 15.52
C THR A 68 4.89 -17.95 14.69
N ASP A 69 4.00 -18.73 15.33
CA ASP A 69 2.84 -19.34 14.67
C ASP A 69 1.54 -18.66 15.10
N LEU A 70 1.60 -17.35 15.32
CA LEU A 70 0.40 -16.58 15.65
C LEU A 70 -0.57 -16.53 14.47
N ARG A 71 -1.86 -16.71 14.76
CA ARG A 71 -2.93 -16.70 13.78
C ARG A 71 -4.09 -15.87 14.27
N ILE A 72 -4.76 -15.20 13.34
CA ILE A 72 -6.07 -14.61 13.62
C ILE A 72 -7.10 -15.73 13.56
N LEU A 73 -7.82 -15.95 14.66
CA LEU A 73 -8.87 -16.95 14.77
C LEU A 73 -10.25 -16.39 14.43
N ASN A 74 -10.51 -15.13 14.80
CA ASN A 74 -11.81 -14.51 14.59
C ASN A 74 -11.69 -12.99 14.41
N PHE A 75 -12.69 -12.41 13.73
CA PHE A 75 -12.90 -10.96 13.59
C PHE A 75 -14.23 -10.61 14.23
N GLU A 76 -14.22 -9.62 15.12
CA GLU A 76 -15.40 -9.15 15.82
C GLU A 76 -15.57 -7.64 15.68
N LYS A 77 -16.81 -7.18 15.79
CA LYS A 77 -17.16 -5.74 15.78
C LYS A 77 -16.55 -4.98 14.61
N VAL A 78 -16.47 -5.66 13.47
CA VAL A 78 -16.00 -5.05 12.22
C VAL A 78 -16.95 -3.92 11.83
N ARG A 79 -16.36 -2.76 11.53
CA ARG A 79 -17.13 -1.57 11.12
C ARG A 79 -16.31 -0.68 10.21
N GLU A 80 -17.00 0.03 9.35
CA GLU A 80 -16.42 1.12 8.58
C GLU A 80 -16.15 2.32 9.49
N THR A 81 -15.00 2.95 9.30
CA THR A 81 -14.61 4.18 10.00
C THR A 81 -14.56 5.39 9.08
N ALA A 82 -14.27 5.19 7.80
CA ALA A 82 -14.36 6.20 6.75
C ALA A 82 -14.39 5.53 5.38
N PHE A 83 -15.01 6.21 4.43
CA PHE A 83 -14.93 5.87 3.01
C PHE A 83 -14.52 7.11 2.22
N ARG A 84 -13.46 6.98 1.45
CA ARG A 84 -12.93 8.05 0.59
C ARG A 84 -12.97 7.59 -0.86
N PRO A 85 -14.12 7.74 -1.54
CA PRO A 85 -14.30 7.28 -2.92
C PRO A 85 -13.54 8.15 -3.92
N TRP A 86 -13.33 9.43 -3.57
CA TRP A 86 -12.71 10.42 -4.45
C TRP A 86 -11.83 11.37 -3.63
N ALA A 87 -10.60 11.51 -4.04
CA ALA A 87 -9.84 12.73 -3.89
C ALA A 87 -8.99 12.84 -5.14
N ALA A 88 -8.81 14.02 -5.69
CA ALA A 88 -7.98 14.21 -6.86
C ALA A 88 -6.63 13.49 -6.67
N GLN A 89 -6.34 12.52 -7.52
CA GLN A 89 -5.10 11.71 -7.52
C GLN A 89 -4.93 10.70 -6.37
N THR A 90 -5.97 10.33 -5.64
CA THR A 90 -5.88 9.30 -4.61
C THR A 90 -6.75 8.08 -4.94
N ILE A 91 -6.19 6.90 -4.71
CA ILE A 91 -6.89 5.62 -4.88
C ILE A 91 -8.07 5.55 -3.91
N PRO A 92 -9.28 5.24 -4.37
CA PRO A 92 -10.44 5.03 -3.50
C PRO A 92 -10.14 4.05 -2.39
N ARG A 93 -10.52 4.40 -1.17
CA ARG A 93 -10.16 3.62 0.01
C ARG A 93 -11.28 3.60 1.05
N ARG A 94 -11.59 2.40 1.50
CA ARG A 94 -12.51 2.13 2.61
C ARG A 94 -11.71 1.79 3.85
N TYR A 95 -11.84 2.56 4.91
CA TYR A 95 -11.18 2.32 6.19
C TYR A 95 -12.09 1.59 7.15
N CYS A 96 -11.53 0.60 7.79
CA CYS A 96 -12.24 -0.32 8.66
C CYS A 96 -11.53 -0.48 10.01
N SER A 97 -12.28 -0.82 11.03
CA SER A 97 -11.75 -1.20 12.34
C SER A 97 -12.55 -2.35 12.92
N GLY A 98 -11.90 -3.16 13.73
CA GLY A 98 -12.51 -4.29 14.41
C GLY A 98 -11.67 -4.77 15.58
N ILE A 99 -12.03 -5.92 16.12
CA ILE A 99 -11.27 -6.66 17.13
C ILE A 99 -10.89 -8.01 16.49
N VAL A 100 -9.65 -8.42 16.67
CA VAL A 100 -9.19 -9.75 16.30
C VAL A 100 -8.84 -10.56 17.54
N GLU A 101 -9.22 -11.83 17.51
CA GLU A 101 -8.78 -12.83 18.46
C GLU A 101 -7.58 -13.56 17.86
N ILE A 102 -6.48 -13.60 18.61
CA ILE A 102 -5.23 -14.24 18.20
C ILE A 102 -5.11 -15.60 18.88
N SER A 103 -4.38 -16.52 18.26
CA SER A 103 -4.19 -17.90 18.73
C SER A 103 -3.51 -18.02 20.11
N ASP A 104 -2.93 -16.94 20.62
CA ASP A 104 -2.40 -16.85 21.99
C ASP A 104 -3.47 -16.50 23.04
N GLY A 105 -4.75 -16.41 22.64
CA GLY A 105 -5.89 -16.06 23.48
C GLY A 105 -6.05 -14.56 23.72
N ARG A 106 -5.24 -13.72 23.11
CA ARG A 106 -5.34 -12.26 23.27
C ARG A 106 -6.26 -11.64 22.22
N ARG A 107 -6.84 -10.52 22.59
CA ARG A 107 -7.70 -9.71 21.71
C ARG A 107 -7.03 -8.38 21.44
N HIS A 108 -6.96 -8.01 20.16
CA HIS A 108 -6.34 -6.78 19.72
C HIS A 108 -7.28 -5.98 18.82
N VAL A 109 -7.11 -4.66 18.83
CA VAL A 109 -7.76 -3.80 17.85
C VAL A 109 -7.03 -3.95 16.53
N ILE A 110 -7.78 -4.13 15.45
CA ILE A 110 -7.27 -4.08 14.09
C ILE A 110 -7.79 -2.84 13.38
N HIS A 111 -6.92 -2.19 12.61
CA HIS A 111 -7.27 -1.20 11.61
C HIS A 111 -6.83 -1.71 10.25
N TYR A 112 -7.67 -1.58 9.25
CA TYR A 112 -7.33 -1.97 7.90
C TYR A 112 -8.05 -1.10 6.88
N SER A 113 -7.54 -1.09 5.67
CA SER A 113 -8.19 -0.44 4.55
C SER A 113 -8.27 -1.37 3.35
N ILE A 114 -9.36 -1.24 2.61
CA ILE A 114 -9.55 -1.87 1.31
C ILE A 114 -9.40 -0.76 0.29
N ALA A 115 -8.46 -0.92 -0.64
CA ALA A 115 -8.16 0.06 -1.66
C ALA A 115 -8.38 -0.53 -3.05
N GLU A 116 -8.90 0.28 -3.97
CA GLU A 116 -9.06 -0.08 -5.37
C GLU A 116 -7.69 -0.22 -6.02
N ASP A 117 -7.57 -1.08 -7.01
CA ASP A 117 -6.36 -1.32 -7.80
C ASP A 117 -5.06 -1.52 -6.99
N SER A 118 -5.19 -1.97 -5.76
CA SER A 118 -4.07 -2.32 -4.89
C SER A 118 -3.89 -3.84 -4.71
N GLY A 119 -4.57 -4.63 -5.52
CA GLY A 119 -4.41 -6.07 -5.62
C GLY A 119 -3.15 -6.48 -6.39
N ILE A 120 -3.12 -7.74 -6.86
CA ILE A 120 -1.99 -8.24 -7.64
C ILE A 120 -1.95 -7.49 -8.98
N ILE A 121 -0.79 -6.91 -9.30
CA ILE A 121 -0.52 -6.19 -10.56
C ILE A 121 -1.43 -4.95 -10.75
N GLY A 122 -1.92 -4.35 -9.65
CA GLY A 122 -2.84 -3.22 -9.76
C GLY A 122 -4.24 -3.61 -10.27
N ALA A 123 -4.55 -4.89 -10.37
CA ALA A 123 -5.87 -5.36 -10.73
C ALA A 123 -6.66 -5.72 -9.47
N SER A 124 -7.93 -5.33 -9.42
CA SER A 124 -8.82 -5.54 -8.29
C SER A 124 -8.38 -4.85 -6.98
N TRP A 125 -9.20 -4.99 -5.96
CA TRP A 125 -8.94 -4.40 -4.64
C TRP A 125 -7.84 -5.15 -3.88
N GLY A 126 -7.14 -4.42 -3.01
CA GLY A 126 -6.18 -4.96 -2.06
C GLY A 126 -6.49 -4.54 -0.63
N VAL A 127 -5.78 -5.14 0.32
CA VAL A 127 -5.93 -4.83 1.74
C VAL A 127 -4.59 -4.47 2.36
N GLU A 128 -4.60 -3.42 3.17
CA GLU A 128 -3.52 -3.05 4.10
C GLU A 128 -4.09 -3.11 5.51
N TRP A 129 -3.33 -3.58 6.46
CA TRP A 129 -3.79 -3.80 7.82
C TRP A 129 -2.70 -3.58 8.86
N CYS A 130 -3.12 -3.24 10.06
CA CYS A 130 -2.27 -3.10 11.24
C CYS A 130 -3.03 -3.56 12.48
N ILE A 131 -2.40 -4.41 13.29
CA ILE A 131 -2.92 -4.87 14.57
C ILE A 131 -2.20 -4.12 15.70
N VAL A 132 -2.95 -3.42 16.52
CA VAL A 132 -2.41 -2.64 17.64
C VAL A 132 -1.68 -3.58 18.62
N GLY A 133 -0.42 -3.26 18.89
CA GLY A 133 0.46 -4.07 19.73
C GLY A 133 1.24 -5.17 18.99
N LEU A 134 0.92 -5.43 17.71
CA LEU A 134 1.63 -6.39 16.87
C LEU A 134 2.26 -5.74 15.62
N ASP A 135 2.31 -4.41 15.55
CA ASP A 135 3.08 -3.67 14.54
C ASP A 135 4.55 -3.56 14.95
N ARG A 136 5.23 -4.70 14.99
CA ARG A 136 6.63 -4.80 15.45
C ARG A 136 7.63 -4.13 14.51
N ASN A 137 7.28 -3.93 13.26
CA ASN A 137 8.10 -3.21 12.27
C ASN A 137 7.90 -1.70 12.33
N TRP A 138 6.97 -1.22 13.15
CA TRP A 138 6.65 0.21 13.28
C TRP A 138 6.19 0.84 11.96
N SER A 139 5.64 0.05 11.06
CA SER A 139 5.21 0.48 9.72
C SER A 139 4.04 1.47 9.77
N TYR A 140 3.21 1.36 10.81
CA TYR A 140 2.00 2.19 10.98
C TYR A 140 1.99 2.96 12.32
N ASN A 141 3.16 3.13 12.91
CA ASN A 141 3.34 3.73 14.23
C ASN A 141 2.92 5.23 14.28
N PRO A 142 2.54 5.76 15.46
CA PRO A 142 2.31 5.04 16.73
C PRO A 142 0.96 4.32 16.74
N ALA A 143 0.90 3.15 17.38
CA ALA A 143 -0.34 2.39 17.62
C ALA A 143 -1.27 2.30 16.40
N CYS A 144 -0.71 1.93 15.24
CA CYS A 144 -1.42 1.85 13.97
C CYS A 144 -2.08 3.17 13.49
N LYS A 145 -1.59 4.33 13.92
CA LYS A 145 -2.18 5.61 13.57
C LYS A 145 -2.25 5.82 12.05
N MET A 146 -1.21 5.40 11.32
CA MET A 146 -1.11 5.57 9.88
C MET A 146 -2.02 4.61 9.07
N ALA A 147 -2.61 3.60 9.71
CA ALA A 147 -3.60 2.70 9.11
C ALA A 147 -5.04 3.21 9.24
N ARG A 148 -5.23 4.38 9.84
CA ARG A 148 -6.53 5.03 10.04
C ARG A 148 -6.75 6.15 9.02
N PRO A 149 -8.02 6.60 8.83
CA PRO A 149 -8.33 7.72 7.94
C PRO A 149 -7.72 9.03 8.41
#